data_0858203b556ab1b8c326985f8b6a28c6
#
_entry.id   0858203b556ab1b8c326985f8b6a28c6
#
_cell.length_a   1.000
_cell.length_b   1.000
_cell.length_c   1.000
_cell.angle_alpha   90.00
_cell.angle_beta   90.00
_cell.angle_gamma   90.00
#
_symmetry.space_group_name_H-M   'P 1'
#
loop_
_entity.id
_entity.type
_entity.pdbx_description
1 polymer ?
#
loop_
_entity_poly.entity_id
_entity_poly.type
_entity_poly.pdbx_seq_one_letter_code
_entity_poly.pdbx_strand_id
1 'polypeptide(L)'
;PFDMSVGANIVLSSIIACNASEKFGYAGLIIAPLICGTIIGLINGIVYIKLHISSLIVTCALSLIYEAFSVYATNGKNVILSADYRAFGDYPVNLILALIAYLLCAFILKYTKIGTYTYAIGSNEVVAKNMGVNVPKYKIVAFTLAGFFFGLQAILTISFGTSMTSASNLSSMSRNFTPLMGTFFGLAFKKYGHPVIAIVIGEMIIQLMFNGFVALGAPTTIQNVVTGVALLVIVALTTKPVKGLVVK
;
A
#
# COMPACT_ATOMS: atom_id res chain seq x y z
N PRO A 1 -12.03 -4.19 -4.36
CA PRO A 1 -11.07 -5.22 -3.98
C PRO A 1 -10.11 -4.68 -2.92
N PHE A 2 -9.66 -5.54 -2.02
CA PHE A 2 -8.75 -5.26 -0.93
C PHE A 2 -7.42 -5.93 -1.22
N ASP A 3 -6.29 -5.27 -1.00
CA ASP A 3 -4.95 -5.83 -1.20
C ASP A 3 -4.22 -5.96 0.13
N MET A 4 -3.95 -7.19 0.56
CA MET A 4 -3.20 -7.47 1.78
C MET A 4 -1.71 -7.74 1.51
N SER A 5 -1.29 -7.75 0.25
CA SER A 5 0.10 -8.01 -0.12
C SER A 5 1.01 -6.78 -0.06
N VAL A 6 0.49 -5.62 0.34
CA VAL A 6 1.22 -4.34 0.35
C VAL A 6 2.55 -4.47 1.09
N GLY A 7 2.54 -5.00 2.32
CA GLY A 7 3.76 -5.16 3.11
C GLY A 7 4.78 -6.10 2.46
N ALA A 8 4.31 -7.24 1.93
CA ALA A 8 5.18 -8.19 1.25
C ALA A 8 5.77 -7.61 -0.04
N ASN A 9 4.97 -6.84 -0.80
CA ASN A 9 5.43 -6.14 -1.99
C ASN A 9 6.52 -5.11 -1.64
N ILE A 10 6.29 -4.28 -0.61
CA ILE A 10 7.27 -3.27 -0.17
C ILE A 10 8.57 -3.96 0.28
N VAL A 11 8.49 -5.03 1.08
CA VAL A 11 9.67 -5.76 1.56
C VAL A 11 10.47 -6.33 0.38
N LEU A 12 9.81 -7.09 -0.51
CA LEU A 12 10.48 -7.71 -1.65
C LEU A 12 11.04 -6.67 -2.61
N SER A 13 10.29 -5.62 -2.93
CA SER A 13 10.73 -4.53 -3.79
C SER A 13 11.91 -3.75 -3.18
N SER A 14 11.94 -3.54 -1.85
CA SER A 14 13.07 -2.89 -1.15
C SER A 14 14.34 -3.75 -1.21
N ILE A 15 14.22 -5.06 -1.05
CA ILE A 15 15.36 -5.99 -1.15
C ILE A 15 15.93 -5.98 -2.58
N ILE A 16 15.04 -6.04 -3.58
CA ILE A 16 15.44 -5.98 -4.99
C ILE A 16 16.09 -4.63 -5.31
N ALA A 17 15.57 -3.52 -4.76
CA ALA A 17 16.15 -2.18 -4.90
C ALA A 17 17.59 -2.14 -4.38
N CYS A 18 17.81 -2.71 -3.19
CA CYS A 18 19.13 -2.76 -2.57
C CYS A 18 20.12 -3.56 -3.42
N ASN A 19 19.76 -4.80 -3.79
CA ASN A 19 20.60 -5.67 -4.62
C ASN A 19 20.89 -5.07 -6.02
N ALA A 20 19.92 -4.37 -6.60
CA ALA A 20 20.09 -3.71 -7.89
C ALA A 20 20.94 -2.44 -7.79
N SER A 21 20.88 -1.72 -6.66
CA SER A 21 21.69 -0.53 -6.45
C SER A 21 23.18 -0.82 -6.40
N GLU A 22 23.57 -1.98 -5.88
CA GLU A 22 24.98 -2.41 -5.86
C GLU A 22 25.56 -2.61 -7.27
N LYS A 23 24.71 -3.01 -8.25
CA LYS A 23 25.16 -3.29 -9.63
C LYS A 23 24.97 -2.10 -10.56
N PHE A 24 23.89 -1.35 -10.40
CA PHE A 24 23.46 -0.32 -11.35
C PHE A 24 23.34 1.07 -10.72
N GLY A 25 23.79 1.25 -9.48
CA GLY A 25 23.72 2.52 -8.78
C GLY A 25 22.29 3.02 -8.57
N TYR A 26 22.09 4.33 -8.65
CA TYR A 26 20.77 4.96 -8.50
C TYR A 26 19.74 4.49 -9.51
N ALA A 27 20.15 4.12 -10.74
CA ALA A 27 19.23 3.58 -11.73
C ALA A 27 18.62 2.24 -11.26
N GLY A 28 19.43 1.37 -10.66
CA GLY A 28 18.95 0.12 -10.05
C GLY A 28 18.01 0.37 -8.87
N LEU A 29 18.36 1.35 -8.01
CA LEU A 29 17.53 1.71 -6.86
C LEU A 29 16.14 2.21 -7.24
N ILE A 30 15.98 2.87 -8.38
CA ILE A 30 14.71 3.44 -8.83
C ILE A 30 13.94 2.45 -9.70
N ILE A 31 14.57 1.91 -10.74
CA ILE A 31 13.87 1.14 -11.79
C ILE A 31 13.48 -0.25 -11.28
N ALA A 32 14.36 -0.93 -10.55
CA ALA A 32 14.11 -2.31 -10.14
C ALA A 32 12.89 -2.45 -9.20
N PRO A 33 12.71 -1.65 -8.14
CA PRO A 33 11.54 -1.74 -7.27
C PRO A 33 10.25 -1.30 -7.96
N LEU A 34 10.28 -0.34 -8.89
CA LEU A 34 9.11 0.06 -9.66
C LEU A 34 8.62 -1.07 -10.57
N ILE A 35 9.53 -1.75 -11.26
CA ILE A 35 9.21 -2.90 -12.09
C ILE A 35 8.70 -4.05 -11.21
N CYS A 36 9.41 -4.38 -10.13
CA CYS A 36 9.02 -5.45 -9.21
C CYS A 36 7.63 -5.21 -8.64
N GLY A 37 7.40 -4.05 -8.05
CA GLY A 37 6.11 -3.69 -7.48
C GLY A 37 4.97 -3.73 -8.49
N THR A 38 5.21 -3.24 -9.72
CA THR A 38 4.23 -3.26 -10.81
C THR A 38 3.90 -4.69 -11.23
N ILE A 39 4.90 -5.58 -11.36
CA ILE A 39 4.71 -6.99 -11.70
C ILE A 39 3.90 -7.71 -10.62
N ILE A 40 4.23 -7.49 -9.35
CA ILE A 40 3.48 -8.04 -8.21
C ILE A 40 2.02 -7.60 -8.27
N GLY A 41 1.76 -6.30 -8.46
CA GLY A 41 0.41 -5.78 -8.60
C GLY A 41 -0.34 -6.38 -9.80
N LEU A 42 0.33 -6.57 -10.93
CA LEU A 42 -0.23 -7.22 -12.12
C LEU A 42 -0.61 -8.67 -11.84
N ILE A 43 0.28 -9.44 -11.19
CA ILE A 43 0.03 -10.82 -10.80
C ILE A 43 -1.18 -10.89 -9.85
N ASN A 44 -1.23 -10.04 -8.82
CA ASN A 44 -2.37 -9.95 -7.90
C ASN A 44 -3.68 -9.72 -8.64
N GLY A 45 -3.70 -8.77 -9.56
CA GLY A 45 -4.89 -8.44 -10.35
C GLY A 45 -5.34 -9.59 -11.24
N ILE A 46 -4.41 -10.25 -11.94
CA ILE A 46 -4.70 -11.38 -12.83
C ILE A 46 -5.22 -12.59 -12.04
N VAL A 47 -4.52 -12.96 -10.96
CA VAL A 47 -4.90 -14.12 -10.13
C VAL A 47 -6.26 -13.88 -9.49
N TYR A 48 -6.51 -12.67 -8.95
CA TYR A 48 -7.80 -12.30 -8.39
C TYR A 48 -8.95 -12.46 -9.39
N ILE A 49 -8.75 -11.97 -10.62
CA ILE A 49 -9.80 -12.05 -11.65
C ILE A 49 -10.00 -13.49 -12.14
N LYS A 50 -8.93 -14.26 -12.30
CA LYS A 50 -9.02 -15.65 -12.81
C LYS A 50 -9.63 -16.62 -11.81
N LEU A 51 -9.31 -16.48 -10.52
CA LEU A 51 -9.80 -17.41 -9.50
C LEU A 51 -11.24 -17.14 -9.04
N HIS A 52 -11.79 -15.94 -9.28
CA HIS A 52 -13.15 -15.53 -8.88
C HIS A 52 -13.43 -15.67 -7.35
N ILE A 53 -12.39 -15.62 -6.53
CA ILE A 53 -12.50 -15.65 -5.06
C ILE A 53 -12.21 -14.27 -4.46
N SER A 54 -12.46 -14.10 -3.17
CA SER A 54 -12.21 -12.83 -2.49
C SER A 54 -10.77 -12.33 -2.69
N SER A 55 -10.60 -11.05 -3.05
CA SER A 55 -9.29 -10.43 -3.24
C SER A 55 -8.43 -10.51 -1.97
N LEU A 56 -9.07 -10.45 -0.80
CA LEU A 56 -8.39 -10.57 0.49
C LEU A 56 -7.66 -11.93 0.62
N ILE A 57 -8.37 -13.02 0.28
CA ILE A 57 -7.77 -14.38 0.35
C ILE A 57 -6.66 -14.54 -0.66
N VAL A 58 -6.87 -14.08 -1.89
CA VAL A 58 -5.85 -14.15 -2.96
C VAL A 58 -4.58 -13.40 -2.56
N THR A 59 -4.71 -12.15 -2.12
CA THR A 59 -3.56 -11.32 -1.78
C THR A 59 -2.85 -11.77 -0.51
N CYS A 60 -3.56 -12.36 0.47
CA CYS A 60 -2.94 -13.02 1.61
C CYS A 60 -2.12 -14.24 1.20
N ALA A 61 -2.65 -15.10 0.34
CA ALA A 61 -1.93 -16.27 -0.15
C ALA A 61 -0.68 -15.87 -0.97
N LEU A 62 -0.83 -14.88 -1.86
CA LEU A 62 0.29 -14.35 -2.63
C LEU A 62 1.34 -13.66 -1.75
N SER A 63 0.95 -13.04 -0.63
CA SER A 63 1.89 -12.47 0.34
C SER A 63 2.88 -13.50 0.87
N LEU A 64 2.42 -14.73 1.20
CA LEU A 64 3.31 -15.82 1.62
C LEU A 64 4.35 -16.17 0.55
N ILE A 65 3.94 -16.16 -0.72
CA ILE A 65 4.83 -16.44 -1.84
C ILE A 65 5.88 -15.32 -1.96
N TYR A 66 5.46 -14.05 -1.88
CA TYR A 66 6.39 -12.91 -1.97
C TYR A 66 7.34 -12.84 -0.77
N GLU A 67 6.87 -13.18 0.42
CA GLU A 67 7.73 -13.32 1.60
C GLU A 67 8.76 -14.43 1.40
N ALA A 68 8.36 -15.60 0.89
CA ALA A 68 9.29 -16.69 0.58
C ALA A 68 10.35 -16.25 -0.45
N PHE A 69 9.97 -15.50 -1.49
CA PHE A 69 10.92 -14.91 -2.41
C PHE A 69 11.85 -13.89 -1.74
N SER A 70 11.37 -13.12 -0.76
CA SER A 70 12.22 -12.19 -0.01
C SER A 70 13.29 -12.92 0.80
N VAL A 71 12.92 -14.03 1.45
CA VAL A 71 13.86 -14.89 2.19
C VAL A 71 14.87 -15.54 1.23
N TYR A 72 14.40 -16.05 0.10
CA TYR A 72 15.28 -16.65 -0.92
C TYR A 72 16.30 -15.64 -1.46
N ALA A 73 15.86 -14.42 -1.79
CA ALA A 73 16.72 -13.37 -2.35
C ALA A 73 17.80 -12.87 -1.38
N THR A 74 17.59 -13.04 -0.07
CA THR A 74 18.51 -12.56 0.98
C THR A 74 19.22 -13.70 1.71
N ASN A 75 18.87 -14.97 1.44
CA ASN A 75 19.26 -16.10 2.27
C ASN A 75 18.93 -15.88 3.77
N GLY A 76 17.79 -15.20 4.03
CA GLY A 76 17.36 -14.86 5.40
C GLY A 76 18.18 -13.77 6.11
N LYS A 77 19.13 -13.15 5.43
CA LYS A 77 19.96 -12.08 5.99
C LYS A 77 19.31 -10.72 5.84
N ASN A 78 19.72 -9.78 6.69
CA ASN A 78 19.38 -8.37 6.54
C ASN A 78 20.17 -7.76 5.38
N VAL A 79 19.50 -7.00 4.52
CA VAL A 79 20.12 -6.28 3.40
C VAL A 79 20.26 -4.81 3.79
N ILE A 80 21.43 -4.24 3.57
CA ILE A 80 21.76 -2.87 3.96
C ILE A 80 22.07 -2.07 2.70
N LEU A 81 21.40 -0.93 2.56
CA LEU A 81 21.66 0.00 1.46
C LEU A 81 22.99 0.75 1.70
N SER A 82 23.86 0.76 0.71
CA SER A 82 25.13 1.51 0.76
C SER A 82 24.87 3.00 1.04
N ALA A 83 25.77 3.61 1.80
CA ALA A 83 25.67 5.03 2.18
C ALA A 83 25.55 5.97 0.97
N ASP A 84 26.21 5.61 -0.14
CA ASP A 84 26.23 6.41 -1.37
C ASP A 84 24.85 6.55 -2.05
N TYR A 85 23.89 5.66 -1.75
CA TYR A 85 22.58 5.62 -2.42
C TYR A 85 21.41 6.03 -1.51
N ARG A 86 21.66 6.68 -0.37
CA ARG A 86 20.64 7.06 0.62
C ARG A 86 19.96 8.39 0.36
N ALA A 87 20.33 9.12 -0.68
CA ALA A 87 19.83 10.48 -0.95
C ALA A 87 18.30 10.61 -0.98
N PHE A 88 17.57 9.54 -1.35
CA PHE A 88 16.10 9.53 -1.32
C PHE A 88 15.51 9.39 0.09
N GLY A 89 16.31 9.07 1.10
CA GLY A 89 15.91 9.03 2.51
C GLY A 89 16.04 10.37 3.22
N ASP A 90 16.83 11.30 2.67
CA ASP A 90 17.17 12.56 3.29
C ASP A 90 16.17 13.66 2.95
N TYR A 91 15.97 14.58 3.90
CA TYR A 91 15.22 15.80 3.66
C TYR A 91 16.04 16.76 2.76
N PRO A 92 15.45 17.43 1.76
CA PRO A 92 14.03 17.46 1.39
C PRO A 92 13.62 16.43 0.31
N VAL A 93 14.54 15.58 -0.19
CA VAL A 93 14.30 14.71 -1.35
C VAL A 93 13.19 13.69 -1.09
N ASN A 94 13.13 13.11 0.11
CA ASN A 94 12.09 12.18 0.52
C ASN A 94 10.69 12.81 0.47
N LEU A 95 10.57 14.05 0.93
CA LEU A 95 9.29 14.80 0.91
C LEU A 95 8.86 15.14 -0.53
N ILE A 96 9.81 15.55 -1.38
CA ILE A 96 9.54 15.86 -2.78
C ILE A 96 9.05 14.62 -3.51
N LEU A 97 9.70 13.48 -3.33
CA LEU A 97 9.31 12.21 -3.95
C LEU A 97 7.91 11.77 -3.49
N ALA A 98 7.62 11.89 -2.19
CA ALA A 98 6.30 11.60 -1.65
C ALA A 98 5.22 12.52 -2.23
N LEU A 99 5.48 13.83 -2.32
CA LEU A 99 4.56 14.81 -2.93
C LEU A 99 4.30 14.51 -4.40
N ILE A 100 5.33 14.18 -5.17
CA ILE A 100 5.19 13.78 -6.57
C ILE A 100 4.29 12.54 -6.68
N ALA A 101 4.49 11.53 -5.83
CA ALA A 101 3.66 10.33 -5.81
C ALA A 101 2.20 10.64 -5.51
N TYR A 102 1.92 11.49 -4.52
CA TYR A 102 0.56 11.91 -4.18
C TYR A 102 -0.10 12.72 -5.30
N LEU A 103 0.63 13.67 -5.91
CA LEU A 103 0.12 14.46 -7.03
C LEU A 103 -0.19 13.59 -8.25
N LEU A 104 0.69 12.63 -8.54
CA LEU A 104 0.49 11.67 -9.64
C LEU A 104 -0.73 10.77 -9.37
N CYS A 105 -0.89 10.27 -8.15
CA CYS A 105 -2.05 9.51 -7.75
C CYS A 105 -3.35 10.34 -7.86
N ALA A 106 -3.33 11.58 -7.35
CA ALA A 106 -4.47 12.50 -7.43
C ALA A 106 -4.83 12.82 -8.88
N PHE A 107 -3.83 13.04 -9.74
CA PHE A 107 -4.03 13.28 -11.17
C PHE A 107 -4.67 12.06 -11.86
N ILE A 108 -4.15 10.85 -11.62
CA ILE A 108 -4.71 9.63 -12.20
C ILE A 108 -6.16 9.44 -11.77
N LEU A 109 -6.46 9.60 -10.48
CA LEU A 109 -7.81 9.38 -9.95
C LEU A 109 -8.82 10.43 -10.41
N LYS A 110 -8.40 11.69 -10.61
CA LYS A 110 -9.30 12.78 -10.95
C LYS A 110 -9.48 12.97 -12.46
N TYR A 111 -8.40 12.88 -13.23
CA TYR A 111 -8.37 13.32 -14.61
C TYR A 111 -8.30 12.20 -15.64
N THR A 112 -8.17 10.93 -15.22
CA THR A 112 -8.09 9.80 -16.15
C THR A 112 -9.33 8.91 -16.13
N LYS A 113 -9.57 8.20 -17.25
CA LYS A 113 -10.61 7.17 -17.34
C LYS A 113 -10.44 6.06 -16.29
N ILE A 114 -9.19 5.79 -15.88
CA ILE A 114 -8.88 4.78 -14.87
C ILE A 114 -9.54 5.16 -13.54
N GLY A 115 -9.35 6.39 -13.08
CA GLY A 115 -9.97 6.87 -11.85
C GLY A 115 -11.49 6.86 -11.92
N THR A 116 -12.07 7.39 -13.00
CA THR A 116 -13.54 7.42 -13.18
C THR A 116 -14.16 6.05 -13.16
N TYR A 117 -13.60 5.09 -13.89
CA TYR A 117 -14.13 3.73 -13.95
C TYR A 117 -13.87 2.94 -12.65
N THR A 118 -12.72 3.13 -12.02
CA THR A 118 -12.44 2.52 -10.71
C THR A 118 -13.42 3.03 -9.64
N TYR A 119 -13.74 4.32 -9.67
CA TYR A 119 -14.75 4.90 -8.77
C TYR A 119 -16.15 4.35 -9.04
N ALA A 120 -16.56 4.25 -10.32
CA ALA A 120 -17.84 3.67 -10.72
C ALA A 120 -17.98 2.20 -10.26
N ILE A 121 -16.93 1.38 -10.48
CA ILE A 121 -16.87 -0.01 -10.03
C ILE A 121 -16.95 -0.10 -8.49
N GLY A 122 -16.25 0.79 -7.78
CA GLY A 122 -16.27 0.85 -6.31
C GLY A 122 -17.63 1.25 -5.74
N SER A 123 -18.41 2.05 -6.47
CA SER A 123 -19.76 2.48 -6.06
C SER A 123 -20.78 1.37 -6.29
N ASN A 124 -20.84 0.81 -7.49
CA ASN A 124 -21.71 -0.33 -7.83
C ASN A 124 -21.17 -1.06 -9.07
N GLU A 125 -20.61 -2.25 -8.84
CA GLU A 125 -19.99 -3.05 -9.88
C GLU A 125 -20.98 -3.51 -10.97
N VAL A 126 -22.21 -3.86 -10.57
CA VAL A 126 -23.26 -4.33 -11.50
C VAL A 126 -23.69 -3.21 -12.43
N VAL A 127 -23.92 -2.01 -11.86
CA VAL A 127 -24.29 -0.83 -12.66
C VAL A 127 -23.17 -0.45 -13.60
N ALA A 128 -21.92 -0.41 -13.14
CA ALA A 128 -20.77 -0.10 -13.97
C ALA A 128 -20.63 -1.09 -15.16
N LYS A 129 -20.83 -2.38 -14.91
CA LYS A 129 -20.82 -3.42 -15.96
C LYS A 129 -21.94 -3.19 -16.99
N ASN A 130 -23.16 -2.90 -16.52
CA ASN A 130 -24.31 -2.64 -17.41
C ASN A 130 -24.13 -1.36 -18.25
N MET A 131 -23.33 -0.39 -17.78
CA MET A 131 -22.95 0.79 -18.52
C MET A 131 -21.77 0.57 -19.49
N GLY A 132 -21.36 -0.69 -19.70
CA GLY A 132 -20.31 -1.09 -20.67
C GLY A 132 -18.87 -0.96 -20.14
N VAL A 133 -18.66 -0.75 -18.84
CA VAL A 133 -17.33 -0.71 -18.27
C VAL A 133 -16.76 -2.13 -18.18
N ASN A 134 -15.55 -2.34 -18.72
CA ASN A 134 -14.85 -3.62 -18.62
C ASN A 134 -14.26 -3.79 -17.20
N VAL A 135 -15.10 -4.28 -16.27
CA VAL A 135 -14.75 -4.43 -14.85
C VAL A 135 -13.47 -5.24 -14.61
N PRO A 136 -13.26 -6.44 -15.21
CA PRO A 136 -12.04 -7.20 -15.03
C PRO A 136 -10.78 -6.40 -15.39
N LYS A 137 -10.78 -5.73 -16.54
CA LYS A 137 -9.66 -4.92 -17.00
C LYS A 137 -9.30 -3.83 -16.00
N TYR A 138 -10.28 -3.06 -15.53
CA TYR A 138 -10.01 -1.95 -14.62
C TYR A 138 -9.63 -2.41 -13.21
N LYS A 139 -10.09 -3.57 -12.76
CA LYS A 139 -9.61 -4.19 -11.53
C LYS A 139 -8.11 -4.56 -11.64
N ILE A 140 -7.69 -5.20 -12.74
CA ILE A 140 -6.28 -5.53 -12.98
C ILE A 140 -5.44 -4.24 -13.03
N VAL A 141 -5.87 -3.24 -13.78
CA VAL A 141 -5.17 -1.95 -13.88
C VAL A 141 -5.02 -1.28 -12.51
N ALA A 142 -6.06 -1.34 -11.66
CA ALA A 142 -6.00 -0.78 -10.32
C ALA A 142 -4.96 -1.47 -9.44
N PHE A 143 -4.88 -2.81 -9.45
CA PHE A 143 -3.84 -3.56 -8.75
C PHE A 143 -2.44 -3.26 -9.29
N THR A 144 -2.29 -3.17 -10.60
CA THR A 144 -1.01 -2.87 -11.25
C THR A 144 -0.50 -1.48 -10.87
N LEU A 145 -1.39 -0.46 -10.88
CA LEU A 145 -1.06 0.89 -10.44
C LEU A 145 -0.73 0.95 -8.95
N ALA A 146 -1.48 0.23 -8.12
CA ALA A 146 -1.17 0.13 -6.69
C ALA A 146 0.23 -0.47 -6.50
N GLY A 147 0.55 -1.55 -7.22
CA GLY A 147 1.88 -2.17 -7.21
C GLY A 147 3.01 -1.21 -7.61
N PHE A 148 2.79 -0.35 -8.61
CA PHE A 148 3.73 0.71 -8.98
C PHE A 148 4.00 1.67 -7.81
N PHE A 149 2.94 2.14 -7.12
CA PHE A 149 3.08 3.00 -5.96
C PHE A 149 3.75 2.29 -4.77
N PHE A 150 3.53 0.99 -4.60
CA PHE A 150 4.25 0.21 -3.57
C PHE A 150 5.74 0.07 -3.90
N GLY A 151 6.10 -0.06 -5.18
CA GLY A 151 7.49 0.01 -5.65
C GLY A 151 8.13 1.36 -5.33
N LEU A 152 7.39 2.46 -5.49
CA LEU A 152 7.83 3.81 -5.16
C LEU A 152 8.01 3.98 -3.64
N GLN A 153 7.06 3.45 -2.84
CA GLN A 153 7.16 3.39 -1.39
C GLN A 153 8.37 2.56 -0.93
N ALA A 154 8.71 1.49 -1.64
CA ALA A 154 9.87 0.67 -1.33
C ALA A 154 11.19 1.44 -1.45
N ILE A 155 11.31 2.35 -2.43
CA ILE A 155 12.48 3.24 -2.57
C ILE A 155 12.61 4.12 -1.33
N LEU A 156 11.52 4.77 -0.91
CA LEU A 156 11.52 5.62 0.29
C LEU A 156 11.83 4.81 1.55
N THR A 157 11.21 3.63 1.67
CA THR A 157 11.38 2.77 2.85
C THR A 157 12.82 2.30 3.01
N ILE A 158 13.50 1.85 1.94
CA ILE A 158 14.88 1.38 2.03
C ILE A 158 15.87 2.53 2.17
N SER A 159 15.61 3.67 1.53
CA SER A 159 16.49 4.83 1.62
C SER A 159 16.45 5.48 3.00
N PHE A 160 15.27 5.57 3.62
CA PHE A 160 15.10 6.12 4.97
C PHE A 160 15.52 5.12 6.05
N GLY A 161 15.06 3.86 5.98
CA GLY A 161 15.35 2.81 6.95
C GLY A 161 16.75 2.21 6.83
N THR A 162 17.46 2.50 5.74
CA THR A 162 18.81 2.02 5.40
C THR A 162 19.00 0.51 5.36
N SER A 163 18.09 -0.26 5.89
CA SER A 163 18.14 -1.73 5.88
C SER A 163 16.76 -2.34 5.77
N MET A 164 16.71 -3.56 5.23
CA MET A 164 15.49 -4.34 5.12
C MET A 164 15.76 -5.80 5.49
N THR A 165 14.94 -6.32 6.40
CA THR A 165 14.93 -7.75 6.75
C THR A 165 13.85 -8.45 5.96
N SER A 166 14.15 -9.65 5.46
CA SER A 166 13.15 -10.50 4.82
C SER A 166 12.00 -10.83 5.79
N ALA A 167 10.81 -10.95 5.25
CA ALA A 167 9.63 -11.31 6.02
C ALA A 167 9.27 -12.78 5.83
N SER A 168 8.63 -13.39 6.82
CA SER A 168 8.14 -14.76 6.79
C SER A 168 6.89 -14.90 7.66
N ASN A 169 6.08 -15.93 7.40
CA ASN A 169 4.89 -16.25 8.19
C ASN A 169 3.89 -15.09 8.31
N LEU A 170 3.70 -14.34 7.22
CA LEU A 170 2.83 -13.15 7.13
C LEU A 170 3.27 -12.00 8.06
N SER A 171 4.53 -11.96 8.50
CA SER A 171 5.03 -10.88 9.34
C SER A 171 5.01 -9.51 8.64
N SER A 172 5.07 -9.50 7.30
CA SER A 172 4.93 -8.27 6.50
C SER A 172 3.54 -7.63 6.60
N MET A 173 2.50 -8.41 6.96
CA MET A 173 1.13 -7.90 7.10
C MET A 173 0.98 -6.82 8.17
N SER A 174 1.79 -6.84 9.22
CA SER A 174 1.78 -5.79 10.25
C SER A 174 1.98 -4.39 9.68
N ARG A 175 2.74 -4.28 8.60
CA ARG A 175 2.99 -3.02 7.89
C ARG A 175 1.76 -2.46 7.16
N ASN A 176 0.72 -3.28 6.94
CA ASN A 176 -0.49 -2.88 6.23
C ASN A 176 -1.47 -2.10 7.14
N PHE A 177 -1.44 -2.36 8.44
CA PHE A 177 -2.48 -1.86 9.35
C PHE A 177 -2.41 -0.35 9.57
N THR A 178 -1.23 0.24 9.72
CA THR A 178 -1.10 1.69 9.94
C THR A 178 -1.61 2.50 8.74
N PRO A 179 -1.18 2.24 7.48
CA PRO A 179 -1.73 2.92 6.31
C PRO A 179 -3.23 2.68 6.11
N LEU A 180 -3.68 1.48 6.47
CA LEU A 180 -5.10 1.16 6.41
C LEU A 180 -5.93 2.04 7.34
N MET A 181 -5.44 2.24 8.57
CA MET A 181 -6.09 3.11 9.56
C MET A 181 -6.17 4.55 9.07
N GLY A 182 -5.04 5.11 8.60
CA GLY A 182 -5.00 6.46 8.07
C GLY A 182 -5.94 6.64 6.88
N THR A 183 -6.01 5.62 5.99
CA THR A 183 -6.94 5.62 4.87
C THR A 183 -8.40 5.62 5.32
N PHE A 184 -8.81 4.75 6.24
CA PHE A 184 -10.17 4.73 6.77
C PHE A 184 -10.52 5.99 7.53
N PHE A 185 -9.61 6.49 8.34
CA PHE A 185 -9.78 7.76 9.05
C PHE A 185 -9.94 8.93 8.07
N GLY A 186 -9.09 9.00 7.06
CA GLY A 186 -9.20 10.01 6.00
C GLY A 186 -10.52 9.92 5.23
N LEU A 187 -10.97 8.70 4.89
CA LEU A 187 -12.24 8.50 4.18
C LEU A 187 -13.46 8.92 5.02
N ALA A 188 -13.38 8.95 6.35
CA ALA A 188 -14.43 9.52 7.20
C ALA A 188 -14.67 11.01 6.89
N PHE A 189 -13.61 11.73 6.50
CA PHE A 189 -13.67 13.15 6.12
C PHE A 189 -13.90 13.40 4.63
N LYS A 190 -14.05 12.36 3.80
CA LYS A 190 -14.28 12.46 2.36
C LYS A 190 -15.44 13.39 1.99
N LYS A 191 -16.44 13.51 2.86
CA LYS A 191 -17.60 14.40 2.65
C LYS A 191 -17.18 15.88 2.52
N TYR A 192 -16.05 16.27 3.06
CA TYR A 192 -15.59 17.65 3.14
C TYR A 192 -14.50 18.02 2.13
N GLY A 193 -14.05 17.07 1.27
CA GLY A 193 -12.97 17.37 0.34
C GLY A 193 -12.60 16.25 -0.63
N HIS A 194 -11.47 16.42 -1.27
CA HIS A 194 -10.91 15.46 -2.23
C HIS A 194 -10.45 14.20 -1.49
N PRO A 195 -10.77 12.98 -1.94
CA PRO A 195 -10.44 11.75 -1.22
C PRO A 195 -8.93 11.58 -0.97
N VAL A 196 -8.08 11.99 -1.92
CA VAL A 196 -6.61 11.89 -1.75
C VAL A 196 -6.13 12.81 -0.63
N ILE A 197 -6.61 14.06 -0.58
CA ILE A 197 -6.23 15.03 0.48
C ILE A 197 -6.73 14.51 1.84
N ALA A 198 -7.95 13.99 1.89
CA ALA A 198 -8.52 13.44 3.12
C ALA A 198 -7.69 12.27 3.66
N ILE A 199 -7.22 11.38 2.78
CA ILE A 199 -6.35 10.25 3.16
C ILE A 199 -5.00 10.75 3.68
N VAL A 200 -4.37 11.74 3.01
CA VAL A 200 -3.09 12.31 3.47
C VAL A 200 -3.24 12.92 4.87
N ILE A 201 -4.31 13.67 5.11
CA ILE A 201 -4.59 14.26 6.44
C ILE A 201 -4.82 13.14 7.46
N GLY A 202 -5.57 12.10 7.10
CA GLY A 202 -5.81 10.93 7.95
C GLY A 202 -4.51 10.23 8.36
N GLU A 203 -3.62 9.98 7.41
CA GLU A 203 -2.30 9.39 7.65
C GLU A 203 -1.45 10.29 8.56
N MET A 204 -1.43 11.59 8.32
CA MET A 204 -0.68 12.53 9.18
C MET A 204 -1.18 12.49 10.63
N ILE A 205 -2.48 12.47 10.85
CA ILE A 205 -3.06 12.41 12.22
C ILE A 205 -2.66 11.10 12.90
N ILE A 206 -2.77 9.97 12.21
CA ILE A 206 -2.38 8.66 12.76
C ILE A 206 -0.88 8.64 13.09
N GLN A 207 -0.02 9.14 12.20
CA GLN A 207 1.42 9.20 12.45
C GLN A 207 1.78 10.14 13.61
N LEU A 208 1.11 11.28 13.73
CA LEU A 208 1.29 12.17 14.87
C LEU A 208 0.89 11.50 16.20
N MET A 209 -0.20 10.75 16.19
CA MET A 209 -0.64 9.95 17.34
C MET A 209 0.42 8.92 17.73
N PHE A 210 0.97 8.16 16.77
CA PHE A 210 2.04 7.19 17.05
C PHE A 210 3.31 7.84 17.57
N ASN A 211 3.75 8.93 16.96
CA ASN A 211 4.91 9.68 17.42
C ASN A 211 4.69 10.22 18.85
N GLY A 212 3.47 10.63 19.16
CA GLY A 212 3.10 11.02 20.54
C GLY A 212 3.28 9.87 21.52
N PHE A 213 2.85 8.65 21.20
CA PHE A 213 3.05 7.48 22.06
C PHE A 213 4.54 7.15 22.24
N VAL A 214 5.33 7.24 21.17
CA VAL A 214 6.78 7.05 21.25
C VAL A 214 7.42 8.09 22.17
N ALA A 215 7.02 9.37 22.04
CA ALA A 215 7.53 10.45 22.88
C ALA A 215 7.16 10.28 24.37
N LEU A 216 6.01 9.68 24.66
CA LEU A 216 5.59 9.32 26.02
C LEU A 216 6.25 8.04 26.56
N GLY A 217 7.13 7.40 25.79
CA GLY A 217 7.78 6.15 26.19
C GLY A 217 6.86 4.93 26.24
N ALA A 218 5.70 5.00 25.58
CA ALA A 218 4.74 3.88 25.57
C ALA A 218 5.33 2.65 24.85
N PRO A 219 5.25 1.44 25.44
CA PRO A 219 5.71 0.22 24.80
C PRO A 219 4.95 -0.04 23.50
N THR A 220 5.61 -0.70 22.54
CA THR A 220 5.02 -1.06 21.24
C THR A 220 3.74 -1.89 21.38
N THR A 221 3.63 -2.68 22.44
CA THR A 221 2.41 -3.46 22.75
C THR A 221 1.20 -2.54 22.97
N ILE A 222 1.36 -1.44 23.72
CA ILE A 222 0.29 -0.47 23.95
C ILE A 222 -0.07 0.23 22.64
N GLN A 223 0.91 0.58 21.82
CA GLN A 223 0.67 1.17 20.49
C GLN A 223 -0.19 0.23 19.63
N ASN A 224 0.10 -1.08 19.61
CA ASN A 224 -0.67 -2.06 18.86
C ASN A 224 -2.12 -2.18 19.36
N VAL A 225 -2.34 -2.15 20.68
CA VAL A 225 -3.70 -2.18 21.27
C VAL A 225 -4.47 -0.93 20.86
N VAL A 226 -3.88 0.25 21.00
CA VAL A 226 -4.52 1.52 20.60
C VAL A 226 -4.82 1.53 19.11
N THR A 227 -3.90 1.01 18.27
CA THR A 227 -4.10 0.85 16.82
C THR A 227 -5.33 0.00 16.53
N GLY A 228 -5.45 -1.16 17.18
CA GLY A 228 -6.58 -2.05 16.99
C GLY A 228 -7.92 -1.43 17.42
N VAL A 229 -7.94 -0.79 18.59
CA VAL A 229 -9.14 -0.10 19.10
C VAL A 229 -9.52 1.08 18.20
N ALA A 230 -8.55 1.91 17.81
CA ALA A 230 -8.79 3.04 16.91
C ALA A 230 -9.36 2.57 15.56
N LEU A 231 -8.80 1.49 14.98
CA LEU A 231 -9.32 0.91 13.75
C LEU A 231 -10.78 0.46 13.90
N LEU A 232 -11.11 -0.25 14.98
CA LEU A 232 -12.47 -0.70 15.24
C LEU A 232 -13.44 0.48 15.37
N VAL A 233 -13.07 1.51 16.13
CA VAL A 233 -13.89 2.71 16.32
C VAL A 233 -14.08 3.45 15.00
N ILE A 234 -13.00 3.66 14.24
CA ILE A 234 -13.05 4.36 12.94
C ILE A 234 -13.96 3.60 11.96
N VAL A 235 -13.78 2.29 11.84
CA VAL A 235 -14.60 1.46 10.95
C VAL A 235 -16.06 1.47 11.41
N ALA A 236 -16.34 1.35 12.70
CA ALA A 236 -17.71 1.40 13.23
C ALA A 236 -18.40 2.74 12.95
N LEU A 237 -17.68 3.86 13.05
CA LEU A 237 -18.22 5.20 12.77
C LEU A 237 -18.38 5.49 11.26
N THR A 238 -17.54 4.89 10.43
CA THR A 238 -17.55 5.12 8.98
C THR A 238 -18.48 4.18 8.23
N THR A 239 -18.70 2.97 8.75
CA THR A 239 -19.58 1.97 8.15
C THR A 239 -21.02 2.24 8.58
N LYS A 240 -21.78 2.98 7.76
CA LYS A 240 -23.22 3.12 7.98
C LYS A 240 -23.88 1.78 7.70
N PRO A 241 -24.73 1.26 8.61
CA PRO A 241 -25.54 0.09 8.32
C PRO A 241 -26.42 0.40 7.10
N VAL A 242 -26.40 -0.47 6.09
CA VAL A 242 -27.29 -0.36 4.93
C VAL A 242 -28.72 -0.56 5.45
N LYS A 243 -29.45 0.54 5.61
CA LYS A 243 -30.88 0.50 5.94
C LYS A 243 -31.59 -0.17 4.77
N GLY A 244 -32.10 -1.38 4.97
CA GLY A 244 -33.00 -2.03 4.04
C GLY A 244 -32.65 -3.43 3.54
N LEU A 245 -31.61 -4.10 4.03
CA LEU A 245 -31.48 -5.54 3.83
C LEU A 245 -32.20 -6.28 4.97
N VAL A 246 -33.48 -6.55 4.76
CA VAL A 246 -34.15 -7.61 5.54
C VAL A 246 -33.52 -8.92 5.11
N VAL A 247 -32.64 -9.45 5.95
CA VAL A 247 -32.13 -10.81 5.82
C VAL A 247 -33.36 -11.70 6.11
N LYS A 248 -33.93 -12.29 5.06
CA LYS A 248 -34.85 -13.42 5.18
C LYS A 248 -34.06 -14.69 5.28
#